data_50d5b1513eef36600e2daef98c4d57b5
#
_entry.id   50d5b1513eef36600e2daef98c4d57b5
#
_cell.length_a   1.000
_cell.length_b   1.000
_cell.length_c   1.000
_cell.angle_alpha   90.00
_cell.angle_beta   90.00
_cell.angle_gamma   90.00
#
_symmetry.space_group_name_H-M   'P 1'
#
loop_
_entity.id
_entity.type
_entity.pdbx_description
1 polymer ?
#
loop_
_entity_poly.entity_id
_entity_poly.type
_entity_poly.pdbx_seq_one_letter_code
_entity_poly.pdbx_strand_id
1 'polypeptide(L)'
;MWMPRVKGAIRRLVPGPTVLIVLALGGLLLIGIVTIIWWLHIPESMCASWGSRGGDYFVLGQQLLDVLQSDFEGDRTDKRVRFQCLDDISPSRGTVENLKRIVQGKVQVALAMEGFCSDTDGKSSQEALNACRKDGLGLEVRGLAQLSDSTLHIVLSQHMQQNLNRRLESLSDIIDEPALRRDGPLKVYVGTEGSGTLQAVRWLLRHYRVDPLKEGHWSVVPAGSYDEAAEQFTAGKIDLAFFFVRVGAKAIEKVATQGTLLSLRGLVEGITMRHPFLKPTIIPPGTYNEAFPRHKIETLTADNILVVTSDLDKRVAYRIVRSIASHWHDLNPGVHFTEDFNKTQLAANDYYSLHPGALAYYKGENIPLWPWFNKIWNFFVKHRDVFTSVTSVIGIMGSGWPFVYRWFARRRVRNLLRQASRIATSDGLDEKARVTIRIKATQLLAEGKIDHDGYEVVTTFARECLAKQESSACP
;
A
#
# COMPACT_ATOMS: atom_id res chain seq x y z
N MET A 1 34.99 -32.96 58.32
CA MET A 1 36.15 -32.23 57.82
C MET A 1 36.18 -32.30 56.28
N TRP A 2 35.23 -31.61 55.61
CA TRP A 2 35.16 -31.54 54.09
C TRP A 2 34.21 -30.39 53.70
N MET A 3 34.78 -29.20 53.52
CA MET A 3 34.21 -28.13 52.70
C MET A 3 35.14 -26.89 52.66
N PRO A 4 36.05 -26.82 51.71
CA PRO A 4 36.38 -25.49 51.20
C PRO A 4 36.68 -25.41 49.70
N ARG A 5 36.08 -26.26 48.82
CA ARG A 5 36.43 -26.19 47.39
C ARG A 5 35.41 -25.62 46.44
N VAL A 6 34.22 -25.24 46.90
CA VAL A 6 33.12 -24.77 46.02
C VAL A 6 33.10 -23.25 45.82
N LYS A 7 33.66 -22.46 46.75
CA LYS A 7 33.65 -20.97 46.63
C LYS A 7 34.60 -20.38 45.57
N GLY A 8 35.56 -21.17 45.05
CA GLY A 8 36.52 -20.68 44.04
C GLY A 8 36.06 -20.76 42.60
N ALA A 9 35.05 -21.59 42.31
CA ALA A 9 34.56 -21.82 40.94
C ALA A 9 33.58 -20.76 40.42
N ILE A 10 32.79 -20.16 41.31
CA ILE A 10 31.73 -19.19 40.94
C ILE A 10 32.32 -17.80 40.59
N ARG A 11 33.52 -17.46 41.06
CA ARG A 11 34.18 -16.18 40.77
C ARG A 11 34.76 -16.05 39.33
N ARG A 12 34.84 -17.15 38.57
CA ARG A 12 35.37 -17.14 37.19
C ARG A 12 34.33 -16.80 36.12
N LEU A 13 33.04 -16.61 36.46
CA LEU A 13 31.93 -16.43 35.53
C LEU A 13 31.40 -15.00 35.44
N VAL A 14 31.95 -14.04 36.19
CA VAL A 14 31.52 -12.63 36.03
C VAL A 14 32.39 -12.00 34.94
N PRO A 15 31.82 -11.70 33.78
CA PRO A 15 32.55 -11.05 32.70
C PRO A 15 33.05 -9.67 33.16
N GLY A 16 34.30 -9.34 32.83
CA GLY A 16 34.85 -8.02 33.16
C GLY A 16 33.97 -6.85 32.57
N PRO A 17 34.06 -5.65 33.15
CA PRO A 17 33.20 -4.54 32.75
C PRO A 17 33.25 -4.22 31.25
N THR A 18 34.35 -4.51 30.59
CA THR A 18 34.49 -4.37 29.14
C THR A 18 33.69 -5.41 28.34
N VAL A 19 33.62 -6.65 28.83
CA VAL A 19 32.79 -7.70 28.21
C VAL A 19 31.31 -7.37 28.38
N LEU A 20 30.91 -6.82 29.56
CA LEU A 20 29.54 -6.37 29.80
C LEU A 20 29.17 -5.19 28.88
N ILE A 21 30.07 -4.24 28.65
CA ILE A 21 29.86 -3.12 27.72
C ILE A 21 29.69 -3.62 26.27
N VAL A 22 30.54 -4.56 25.83
CA VAL A 22 30.43 -5.13 24.48
C VAL A 22 29.14 -5.92 24.30
N LEU A 23 28.74 -6.71 25.32
CA LEU A 23 27.46 -7.44 25.32
C LEU A 23 26.27 -6.48 25.34
N ALA A 24 26.31 -5.38 26.12
CA ALA A 24 25.27 -4.36 26.15
C ALA A 24 25.13 -3.62 24.82
N LEU A 25 26.25 -3.22 24.18
CA LEU A 25 26.25 -2.59 22.87
C LEU A 25 25.78 -3.56 21.78
N GLY A 26 26.19 -4.82 21.84
CA GLY A 26 25.70 -5.89 20.95
C GLY A 26 24.20 -6.12 21.12
N GLY A 27 23.72 -6.16 22.37
CA GLY A 27 22.30 -6.27 22.70
C GLY A 27 21.47 -5.08 22.19
N LEU A 28 21.95 -3.86 22.39
CA LEU A 28 21.29 -2.64 21.85
C LEU A 28 21.24 -2.64 20.32
N LEU A 29 22.30 -3.07 19.68
CA LEU A 29 22.36 -3.19 18.21
C LEU A 29 21.38 -4.25 17.72
N LEU A 30 21.28 -5.36 18.41
CA LEU A 30 20.34 -6.46 18.09
C LEU A 30 18.89 -6.05 18.31
N ILE A 31 18.60 -5.34 19.41
CA ILE A 31 17.29 -4.73 19.66
C ILE A 31 16.95 -3.70 18.59
N GLY A 32 17.91 -2.85 18.20
CA GLY A 32 17.73 -1.89 17.10
C GLY A 32 17.42 -2.58 15.78
N ILE A 33 18.13 -3.65 15.44
CA ILE A 33 17.85 -4.45 14.25
C ILE A 33 16.47 -5.11 14.33
N VAL A 34 16.13 -5.73 15.46
CA VAL A 34 14.81 -6.37 15.66
C VAL A 34 13.69 -5.35 15.59
N THR A 35 13.84 -4.17 16.21
CA THR A 35 12.81 -3.11 16.14
C THR A 35 12.67 -2.56 14.72
N ILE A 36 13.78 -2.38 13.98
CA ILE A 36 13.74 -1.98 12.56
C ILE A 36 13.04 -3.06 11.73
N ILE A 37 13.39 -4.34 11.92
CA ILE A 37 12.74 -5.46 11.23
C ILE A 37 11.25 -5.51 11.58
N TRP A 38 10.88 -5.35 12.85
CA TRP A 38 9.50 -5.33 13.31
C TRP A 38 8.74 -4.14 12.72
N TRP A 39 9.31 -2.93 12.75
CA TRP A 39 8.72 -1.73 12.14
C TRP A 39 8.53 -1.87 10.63
N LEU A 40 9.49 -2.48 9.95
CA LEU A 40 9.42 -2.79 8.53
C LEU A 40 8.34 -3.86 8.21
N HIS A 41 7.87 -4.64 9.20
CA HIS A 41 6.86 -5.70 9.06
C HIS A 41 5.49 -5.30 9.59
N ILE A 42 5.29 -4.05 10.05
CA ILE A 42 3.94 -3.55 10.37
C ILE A 42 3.12 -3.56 9.09
N PRO A 43 2.00 -4.31 9.03
CA PRO A 43 1.18 -4.34 7.83
C PRO A 43 0.57 -2.96 7.59
N GLU A 44 0.75 -2.46 6.38
CA GLU A 44 0.09 -1.25 5.92
C GLU A 44 -1.38 -1.60 5.65
N SER A 45 -2.30 -0.96 6.37
CA SER A 45 -3.73 -1.13 6.13
C SER A 45 -4.13 -0.31 4.90
N MET A 46 -4.73 -0.97 3.92
CA MET A 46 -5.24 -0.32 2.72
C MET A 46 -6.76 -0.33 2.71
N CYS A 47 -7.33 0.80 2.35
CA CYS A 47 -8.76 0.98 2.19
C CYS A 47 -9.10 1.10 0.71
N ALA A 48 -10.22 0.48 0.31
CA ALA A 48 -10.69 0.50 -1.06
C ALA A 48 -12.10 1.11 -1.17
N SER A 49 -12.40 1.70 -2.32
CA SER A 49 -13.73 2.25 -2.63
C SER A 49 -14.19 1.74 -3.99
N TRP A 50 -15.32 1.04 -4.00
CA TRP A 50 -15.79 0.38 -5.22
C TRP A 50 -16.97 1.12 -5.87
N GLY A 51 -18.15 0.97 -5.35
CA GLY A 51 -19.38 1.56 -5.90
C GLY A 51 -20.57 1.31 -4.99
N SER A 52 -21.78 1.53 -5.48
CA SER A 52 -22.99 1.21 -4.76
C SER A 52 -23.19 -0.29 -4.60
N ARG A 53 -23.74 -0.74 -3.48
CA ARG A 53 -24.06 -2.16 -3.24
C ARG A 53 -24.93 -2.70 -4.38
N GLY A 54 -24.59 -3.89 -4.87
CA GLY A 54 -25.30 -4.51 -6.02
C GLY A 54 -24.91 -3.96 -7.39
N GLY A 55 -24.13 -2.88 -7.47
CA GLY A 55 -23.57 -2.38 -8.72
C GLY A 55 -22.36 -3.18 -9.20
N ASP A 56 -22.08 -3.14 -10.50
CA ASP A 56 -20.96 -3.88 -11.11
C ASP A 56 -19.60 -3.57 -10.48
N TYR A 57 -19.35 -2.32 -10.12
CA TYR A 57 -18.14 -1.92 -9.42
C TYR A 57 -17.99 -2.56 -8.05
N PHE A 58 -19.11 -2.74 -7.34
CA PHE A 58 -19.11 -3.38 -6.04
C PHE A 58 -18.80 -4.87 -6.17
N VAL A 59 -19.46 -5.54 -7.12
CA VAL A 59 -19.25 -6.99 -7.37
C VAL A 59 -17.81 -7.25 -7.81
N LEU A 60 -17.33 -6.51 -8.80
CA LEU A 60 -15.95 -6.63 -9.29
C LEU A 60 -14.93 -6.30 -8.20
N GLY A 61 -15.20 -5.25 -7.40
CA GLY A 61 -14.36 -4.86 -6.30
C GLY A 61 -14.25 -5.90 -5.20
N GLN A 62 -15.35 -6.60 -4.87
CA GLN A 62 -15.35 -7.71 -3.91
C GLN A 62 -14.53 -8.90 -4.44
N GLN A 63 -14.75 -9.29 -5.69
CA GLN A 63 -13.96 -10.37 -6.32
C GLN A 63 -12.47 -10.05 -6.34
N LEU A 64 -12.13 -8.82 -6.74
CA LEU A 64 -10.74 -8.35 -6.72
C LEU A 64 -10.12 -8.42 -5.34
N LEU A 65 -10.89 -8.05 -4.33
CA LEU A 65 -10.44 -8.05 -2.97
C LEU A 65 -10.17 -9.46 -2.45
N ASP A 66 -11.07 -10.41 -2.73
CA ASP A 66 -10.89 -11.81 -2.34
C ASP A 66 -9.60 -12.38 -2.95
N VAL A 67 -9.34 -12.08 -4.22
CA VAL A 67 -8.09 -12.42 -4.91
C VAL A 67 -6.87 -11.78 -4.25
N LEU A 68 -6.92 -10.48 -4.00
CA LEU A 68 -5.81 -9.76 -3.38
C LEU A 68 -5.54 -10.24 -1.96
N GLN A 69 -6.56 -10.47 -1.14
CA GLN A 69 -6.40 -11.01 0.21
C GLN A 69 -5.74 -12.39 0.18
N SER A 70 -6.22 -13.30 -0.69
CA SER A 70 -5.65 -14.64 -0.84
C SER A 70 -4.16 -14.58 -1.21
N ASP A 71 -3.78 -13.78 -2.20
CA ASP A 71 -2.39 -13.67 -2.67
C ASP A 71 -1.48 -12.99 -1.65
N PHE A 72 -1.99 -11.97 -0.95
CA PHE A 72 -1.19 -11.26 0.04
C PHE A 72 -1.08 -12.02 1.37
N GLU A 73 -2.06 -12.85 1.74
CA GLU A 73 -2.00 -13.73 2.92
C GLU A 73 -1.18 -15.00 2.64
N GLY A 74 -1.23 -15.54 1.43
CA GLY A 74 -0.47 -16.71 0.99
C GLY A 74 1.04 -16.49 0.93
N ASP A 75 1.47 -15.27 0.69
CA ASP A 75 2.88 -14.89 0.63
C ASP A 75 3.43 -14.59 2.05
N ARG A 76 3.97 -15.62 2.70
CA ARG A 76 4.58 -15.52 4.05
C ARG A 76 5.75 -14.54 4.14
N THR A 77 6.28 -14.08 3.01
CA THR A 77 7.46 -13.21 2.96
C THR A 77 7.11 -11.73 3.03
N ASP A 78 5.86 -11.35 2.74
CA ASP A 78 5.45 -9.94 2.72
C ASP A 78 4.05 -9.70 3.30
N LYS A 79 3.93 -9.80 4.63
CA LYS A 79 2.68 -9.50 5.37
C LYS A 79 2.30 -8.03 5.43
N ARG A 80 2.85 -7.17 4.55
CA ARG A 80 2.79 -5.71 4.69
C ARG A 80 1.50 -5.05 4.27
N VAL A 81 0.58 -5.77 3.65
CA VAL A 81 -0.68 -5.17 3.19
C VAL A 81 -1.84 -5.97 3.70
N ARG A 82 -2.72 -5.30 4.43
CA ARG A 82 -4.02 -5.83 4.81
C ARG A 82 -5.10 -4.92 4.25
N PHE A 83 -6.05 -5.48 3.55
CA PHE A 83 -7.23 -4.76 3.10
C PHE A 83 -8.26 -4.78 4.24
N GLN A 84 -8.16 -3.84 5.18
CA GLN A 84 -8.92 -3.85 6.44
C GLN A 84 -10.18 -2.97 6.45
N CYS A 85 -10.32 -2.06 5.49
CA CYS A 85 -11.39 -1.05 5.54
C CYS A 85 -12.65 -1.42 4.74
N LEU A 86 -12.97 -2.71 4.65
CA LEU A 86 -14.08 -3.17 3.81
C LEU A 86 -15.45 -2.97 4.41
N ASP A 87 -15.56 -3.08 5.71
CA ASP A 87 -16.85 -3.05 6.41
C ASP A 87 -17.30 -1.64 6.78
N ASP A 88 -16.37 -0.69 6.92
CA ASP A 88 -16.64 0.68 7.40
C ASP A 88 -16.78 1.73 6.31
N ILE A 89 -16.35 1.44 5.07
CA ILE A 89 -16.51 2.40 3.97
C ILE A 89 -17.90 2.23 3.38
N SER A 90 -18.76 3.20 3.65
CA SER A 90 -20.08 3.29 3.00
C SER A 90 -19.92 3.15 1.48
N PRO A 91 -20.84 2.44 0.82
CA PRO A 91 -20.84 2.32 -0.63
C PRO A 91 -20.67 3.69 -1.27
N SER A 92 -19.84 3.78 -2.31
CA SER A 92 -19.68 5.03 -3.03
C SER A 92 -20.76 5.16 -4.10
N ARG A 93 -21.00 6.38 -4.56
CA ARG A 93 -21.90 6.66 -5.67
C ARG A 93 -21.28 6.38 -7.03
N GLY A 94 -20.00 5.98 -7.09
CA GLY A 94 -19.27 5.63 -8.31
C GLY A 94 -18.02 6.48 -8.53
N THR A 95 -17.60 6.61 -9.79
CA THR A 95 -16.28 7.12 -10.20
C THR A 95 -15.88 8.44 -9.56
N VAL A 96 -16.72 9.47 -9.63
CA VAL A 96 -16.36 10.81 -9.13
C VAL A 96 -16.14 10.81 -7.62
N GLU A 97 -17.01 10.10 -6.89
CA GLU A 97 -16.84 9.97 -5.44
C GLU A 97 -15.60 9.14 -5.07
N ASN A 98 -15.34 8.07 -5.80
CA ASN A 98 -14.15 7.23 -5.61
C ASN A 98 -12.86 8.04 -5.75
N LEU A 99 -12.76 8.85 -6.79
CA LEU A 99 -11.62 9.73 -7.02
C LEU A 99 -11.47 10.79 -5.92
N LYS A 100 -12.58 11.40 -5.49
CA LYS A 100 -12.55 12.34 -4.35
C LYS A 100 -12.05 11.68 -3.07
N ARG A 101 -12.43 10.43 -2.81
CA ARG A 101 -11.97 9.68 -1.63
C ARG A 101 -10.47 9.40 -1.68
N ILE A 102 -9.90 9.09 -2.86
CA ILE A 102 -8.43 8.94 -3.04
C ILE A 102 -7.73 10.27 -2.74
N VAL A 103 -8.15 11.37 -3.36
CA VAL A 103 -7.55 12.70 -3.17
C VAL A 103 -7.63 13.16 -1.72
N GLN A 104 -8.69 12.79 -1.01
CA GLN A 104 -8.86 13.06 0.42
C GLN A 104 -8.06 12.12 1.34
N GLY A 105 -7.32 11.17 0.78
CA GLY A 105 -6.55 10.17 1.54
C GLY A 105 -7.42 9.17 2.32
N LYS A 106 -8.73 9.11 2.04
CA LYS A 106 -9.66 8.21 2.72
C LYS A 106 -9.52 6.76 2.27
N VAL A 107 -9.11 6.57 1.02
CA VAL A 107 -8.87 5.25 0.41
C VAL A 107 -7.61 5.31 -0.43
N GLN A 108 -6.94 4.18 -0.56
CA GLN A 108 -5.72 4.04 -1.37
C GLN A 108 -5.99 3.41 -2.73
N VAL A 109 -7.12 2.70 -2.86
CA VAL A 109 -7.49 1.95 -4.08
C VAL A 109 -8.94 2.23 -4.42
N ALA A 110 -9.27 2.40 -5.70
CA ALA A 110 -10.64 2.56 -6.14
C ALA A 110 -10.83 2.13 -7.61
N LEU A 111 -12.11 1.93 -7.99
CA LEU A 111 -12.50 1.80 -9.39
C LEU A 111 -12.96 3.13 -9.95
N ALA A 112 -12.54 3.45 -11.16
CA ALA A 112 -12.92 4.65 -11.87
C ALA A 112 -13.09 4.39 -13.37
N MET A 113 -14.09 5.00 -13.99
CA MET A 113 -14.16 5.06 -15.46
C MET A 113 -13.16 6.06 -16.00
N GLU A 114 -12.55 5.71 -17.11
CA GLU A 114 -11.65 6.60 -17.84
C GLU A 114 -12.37 7.90 -18.25
N GLY A 115 -11.71 9.02 -18.06
CA GLY A 115 -12.21 10.34 -18.45
C GLY A 115 -13.26 10.97 -17.54
N PHE A 116 -13.75 10.25 -16.52
CA PHE A 116 -14.78 10.71 -15.59
C PHE A 116 -14.16 11.29 -14.32
N CYS A 117 -13.41 12.36 -14.41
CA CYS A 117 -12.61 12.82 -13.27
C CYS A 117 -13.18 14.03 -12.51
N SER A 118 -14.08 14.79 -13.07
CA SER A 118 -14.74 15.89 -12.35
C SER A 118 -16.10 16.24 -12.97
N ASP A 119 -16.89 17.01 -12.25
CA ASP A 119 -18.11 17.67 -12.76
C ASP A 119 -17.71 18.78 -13.76
N THR A 120 -17.11 18.39 -14.88
CA THR A 120 -16.67 19.32 -15.92
C THR A 120 -17.82 19.68 -16.84
N ASP A 121 -18.81 20.33 -16.26
CA ASP A 121 -19.97 20.82 -17.00
C ASP A 121 -19.52 21.76 -18.14
N GLY A 122 -19.67 21.29 -19.38
CA GLY A 122 -19.49 22.08 -20.59
C GLY A 122 -18.08 22.19 -21.17
N LYS A 123 -17.10 21.48 -20.64
CA LYS A 123 -15.72 21.55 -21.12
C LYS A 123 -15.42 20.48 -22.19
N SER A 124 -14.54 20.79 -23.13
CA SER A 124 -13.96 19.81 -24.04
C SER A 124 -13.16 18.77 -23.28
N SER A 125 -12.88 17.61 -23.88
CA SER A 125 -12.09 16.56 -23.23
C SER A 125 -10.73 17.07 -22.75
N GLN A 126 -10.10 17.97 -23.48
CA GLN A 126 -8.82 18.58 -23.09
C GLN A 126 -8.98 19.52 -21.90
N GLU A 127 -10.07 20.30 -21.84
CA GLU A 127 -10.37 21.17 -20.68
C GLU A 127 -10.79 20.34 -19.45
N ALA A 128 -11.50 19.23 -19.67
CA ALA A 128 -11.82 18.26 -18.62
C ALA A 128 -10.56 17.64 -18.05
N LEU A 129 -9.64 17.19 -18.90
CA LEU A 129 -8.33 16.65 -18.50
C LEU A 129 -7.51 17.70 -17.73
N ASN A 130 -7.49 18.95 -18.21
CA ASN A 130 -6.81 20.05 -17.53
C ASN A 130 -7.46 20.41 -16.19
N ALA A 131 -8.80 20.33 -16.08
CA ALA A 131 -9.52 20.51 -14.84
C ALA A 131 -9.17 19.38 -13.85
N CYS A 132 -9.18 18.12 -14.28
CA CYS A 132 -8.76 16.98 -13.47
C CYS A 132 -7.32 17.14 -12.95
N ARG A 133 -6.41 17.65 -13.78
CA ARG A 133 -5.03 17.94 -13.37
C ARG A 133 -4.95 19.11 -12.39
N LYS A 134 -5.79 20.15 -12.55
CA LYS A 134 -5.87 21.29 -11.62
C LYS A 134 -6.43 20.90 -10.27
N ASP A 135 -7.40 20.00 -10.24
CA ASP A 135 -8.03 19.51 -9.00
C ASP A 135 -7.13 18.49 -8.24
N GLY A 136 -5.85 18.35 -8.65
CA GLY A 136 -4.90 17.42 -8.02
C GLY A 136 -5.00 15.98 -8.50
N LEU A 137 -6.10 15.60 -9.16
CA LEU A 137 -6.35 14.22 -9.58
C LEU A 137 -5.22 13.65 -10.45
N GLY A 138 -4.65 14.47 -11.34
CA GLY A 138 -3.57 14.05 -12.22
C GLY A 138 -2.23 13.82 -11.51
N LEU A 139 -2.02 14.37 -10.31
CA LEU A 139 -0.81 14.21 -9.50
C LEU A 139 -0.98 13.13 -8.43
N GLU A 140 -2.17 13.02 -7.85
CA GLU A 140 -2.45 12.16 -6.69
C GLU A 140 -3.01 10.79 -7.06
N VAL A 141 -3.58 10.64 -8.27
CA VAL A 141 -4.16 9.39 -8.74
C VAL A 141 -3.30 8.76 -9.85
N ARG A 142 -3.11 7.46 -9.78
CA ARG A 142 -2.38 6.64 -10.77
C ARG A 142 -3.20 5.44 -11.19
N GLY A 143 -3.14 5.08 -12.47
CA GLY A 143 -3.73 3.85 -12.99
C GLY A 143 -2.88 2.62 -12.68
N LEU A 144 -3.52 1.50 -12.37
CA LEU A 144 -2.86 0.19 -12.23
C LEU A 144 -3.19 -0.75 -13.37
N ALA A 145 -4.47 -0.99 -13.62
CA ALA A 145 -4.96 -1.95 -14.59
C ALA A 145 -6.35 -1.56 -15.11
N GLN A 146 -6.60 -1.80 -16.38
CA GLN A 146 -7.96 -1.83 -16.93
C GLN A 146 -8.58 -3.17 -16.56
N LEU A 147 -9.77 -3.16 -15.95
CA LEU A 147 -10.40 -4.38 -15.44
C LEU A 147 -11.58 -4.84 -16.28
N SER A 148 -12.36 -3.91 -16.80
CA SER A 148 -13.56 -4.20 -17.60
C SER A 148 -13.99 -2.94 -18.33
N ASP A 149 -15.03 -3.08 -19.14
CA ASP A 149 -15.68 -1.96 -19.80
C ASP A 149 -17.08 -1.76 -19.22
N SER A 150 -17.52 -0.51 -19.09
CA SER A 150 -18.93 -0.15 -18.89
C SER A 150 -19.52 0.31 -20.20
N THR A 151 -20.69 -0.20 -20.53
CA THR A 151 -21.44 0.12 -21.76
C THR A 151 -22.71 0.88 -21.40
N LEU A 152 -23.03 1.91 -22.17
CA LEU A 152 -24.25 2.68 -21.97
C LEU A 152 -25.46 1.91 -22.50
N HIS A 153 -26.43 1.69 -21.61
CA HIS A 153 -27.74 1.11 -21.94
C HIS A 153 -28.81 2.16 -21.76
N ILE A 154 -29.61 2.38 -22.76
CA ILE A 154 -30.76 3.29 -22.71
C ILE A 154 -32.00 2.43 -22.91
N VAL A 155 -32.83 2.33 -21.89
CA VAL A 155 -33.97 1.42 -21.86
C VAL A 155 -35.27 2.21 -21.76
N LEU A 156 -36.15 2.09 -22.75
CA LEU A 156 -37.50 2.65 -22.76
C LEU A 156 -38.48 1.56 -22.28
N SER A 157 -39.39 1.91 -21.39
CA SER A 157 -40.42 0.99 -20.92
C SER A 157 -41.35 0.57 -22.07
N GLN A 158 -41.78 -0.71 -22.06
CA GLN A 158 -42.63 -1.27 -23.06
C GLN A 158 -44.02 -0.59 -23.07
N HIS A 159 -44.51 -0.15 -21.90
CA HIS A 159 -45.74 0.59 -21.76
C HIS A 159 -45.73 1.90 -22.59
N MET A 160 -44.62 2.66 -22.50
CA MET A 160 -44.47 3.89 -23.30
C MET A 160 -44.43 3.59 -24.79
N GLN A 161 -43.76 2.47 -25.17
CA GLN A 161 -43.66 2.04 -26.58
C GLN A 161 -45.02 1.66 -27.16
N GLN A 162 -45.91 1.02 -26.40
CA GLN A 162 -47.23 0.54 -26.84
C GLN A 162 -48.20 1.69 -27.07
N ASN A 163 -48.04 2.80 -26.38
CA ASN A 163 -48.91 3.95 -26.48
C ASN A 163 -48.64 4.85 -27.73
N LEU A 164 -47.62 4.46 -28.50
CA LEU A 164 -47.20 5.19 -29.70
C LEU A 164 -47.55 4.46 -30.98
N ASN A 165 -47.94 5.20 -32.01
CA ASN A 165 -48.26 4.66 -33.33
C ASN A 165 -47.01 4.23 -34.12
N ARG A 166 -45.83 4.51 -33.60
CA ARG A 166 -44.54 4.13 -34.19
C ARG A 166 -43.60 3.54 -33.16
N ARG A 167 -42.69 2.68 -33.60
CA ARG A 167 -41.66 2.16 -32.75
C ARG A 167 -40.50 3.16 -32.61
N LEU A 168 -40.14 3.45 -31.37
CA LEU A 168 -38.97 4.26 -31.05
C LEU A 168 -37.76 3.30 -30.92
N GLU A 169 -36.68 3.59 -31.64
CA GLU A 169 -35.51 2.71 -31.71
C GLU A 169 -34.22 3.43 -31.32
N SER A 170 -34.28 4.77 -31.19
CA SER A 170 -33.10 5.59 -30.85
C SER A 170 -33.42 6.66 -29.80
N LEU A 171 -32.40 7.18 -29.15
CA LEU A 171 -32.53 8.29 -28.21
C LEU A 171 -33.07 9.56 -28.89
N SER A 172 -32.66 9.81 -30.15
CA SER A 172 -33.23 10.95 -30.92
C SER A 172 -34.73 10.85 -31.09
N ASP A 173 -35.27 9.64 -31.32
CA ASP A 173 -36.69 9.44 -31.41
C ASP A 173 -37.46 9.88 -30.13
N ILE A 174 -36.84 9.67 -28.96
CA ILE A 174 -37.40 10.10 -27.66
C ILE A 174 -37.38 11.63 -27.52
N ILE A 175 -36.27 12.23 -27.93
CA ILE A 175 -36.08 13.69 -27.81
C ILE A 175 -37.08 14.44 -28.72
N ASP A 176 -37.28 13.93 -29.92
CA ASP A 176 -38.08 14.54 -30.95
C ASP A 176 -39.60 14.17 -30.90
N GLU A 177 -40.02 13.27 -29.99
CA GLU A 177 -41.38 12.76 -29.92
C GLU A 177 -42.32 13.59 -28.96
N PRO A 178 -43.14 14.48 -29.49
CA PRO A 178 -44.05 15.30 -28.66
C PRO A 178 -45.11 14.46 -27.93
N ALA A 179 -45.47 13.29 -28.49
CA ALA A 179 -46.52 12.45 -27.93
C ALA A 179 -46.15 11.88 -26.54
N LEU A 180 -44.86 11.71 -26.24
CA LEU A 180 -44.36 11.27 -24.93
C LEU A 180 -44.61 12.31 -23.82
N ARG A 181 -45.04 13.53 -24.16
CA ARG A 181 -45.24 14.64 -23.22
C ARG A 181 -46.71 14.91 -22.95
N ARG A 182 -47.64 14.17 -23.61
CA ARG A 182 -49.09 14.41 -23.49
C ARG A 182 -49.65 14.17 -22.09
N ASP A 183 -49.07 13.16 -21.40
CA ASP A 183 -49.52 12.72 -20.09
C ASP A 183 -48.65 13.24 -18.94
N GLY A 184 -47.85 14.27 -19.20
CA GLY A 184 -46.91 14.86 -18.24
C GLY A 184 -45.44 14.59 -18.56
N PRO A 185 -44.50 14.97 -17.68
CA PRO A 185 -43.08 14.76 -17.90
C PRO A 185 -42.73 13.28 -17.87
N LEU A 186 -41.84 12.88 -18.79
CA LEU A 186 -41.29 11.52 -18.83
C LEU A 186 -40.48 11.22 -17.54
N LYS A 187 -40.79 10.15 -16.85
CA LYS A 187 -40.11 9.74 -15.62
C LYS A 187 -38.80 9.02 -15.97
N VAL A 188 -37.68 9.66 -15.65
CA VAL A 188 -36.37 9.23 -16.13
C VAL A 188 -35.41 8.92 -14.99
N TYR A 189 -34.71 7.79 -15.08
CA TYR A 189 -33.55 7.52 -14.28
C TYR A 189 -32.27 7.88 -15.07
N VAL A 190 -31.48 8.78 -14.54
CA VAL A 190 -30.24 9.29 -15.19
C VAL A 190 -28.98 8.96 -14.42
N GLY A 191 -29.05 8.05 -13.44
CA GLY A 191 -27.95 7.77 -12.52
C GLY A 191 -28.01 8.61 -11.25
N THR A 192 -27.21 8.23 -10.26
CA THR A 192 -27.09 8.96 -8.98
C THR A 192 -26.09 10.11 -9.12
N GLU A 193 -26.21 11.11 -8.23
CA GLU A 193 -25.24 12.20 -8.15
C GLU A 193 -23.82 11.64 -7.91
N GLY A 194 -22.83 12.08 -8.70
CA GLY A 194 -21.46 11.58 -8.66
C GLY A 194 -21.23 10.23 -9.38
N SER A 195 -22.26 9.68 -10.06
CA SER A 195 -22.10 8.49 -10.89
C SER A 195 -21.60 8.83 -12.29
N GLY A 196 -20.92 7.86 -12.93
CA GLY A 196 -20.55 7.96 -14.34
C GLY A 196 -21.76 8.01 -15.27
N THR A 197 -22.88 7.36 -14.92
CA THR A 197 -24.13 7.42 -15.70
C THR A 197 -24.66 8.83 -15.81
N LEU A 198 -24.81 9.54 -14.71
CA LEU A 198 -25.29 10.92 -14.73
C LEU A 198 -24.39 11.82 -15.59
N GLN A 199 -23.10 11.64 -15.50
CA GLN A 199 -22.14 12.40 -16.30
C GLN A 199 -22.31 12.10 -17.79
N ALA A 200 -22.41 10.84 -18.18
CA ALA A 200 -22.62 10.43 -19.56
C ALA A 200 -23.95 11.01 -20.12
N VAL A 201 -25.03 10.93 -19.35
CA VAL A 201 -26.33 11.52 -19.76
C VAL A 201 -26.21 13.02 -19.98
N ARG A 202 -25.52 13.75 -19.09
CA ARG A 202 -25.27 15.19 -19.27
C ARG A 202 -24.51 15.49 -20.58
N TRP A 203 -23.52 14.69 -20.91
CA TRP A 203 -22.79 14.86 -22.19
C TRP A 203 -23.65 14.55 -23.41
N LEU A 204 -24.46 13.50 -23.36
CA LEU A 204 -25.41 13.15 -24.40
C LEU A 204 -26.40 14.27 -24.65
N LEU A 205 -27.09 14.77 -23.63
CA LEU A 205 -28.09 15.82 -23.76
C LEU A 205 -27.48 17.12 -24.34
N ARG A 206 -26.26 17.45 -23.93
CA ARG A 206 -25.55 18.61 -24.53
C ARG A 206 -25.21 18.39 -25.99
N HIS A 207 -24.88 17.19 -26.39
CA HIS A 207 -24.63 16.89 -27.80
C HIS A 207 -25.87 17.13 -28.64
N TYR A 208 -27.04 16.77 -28.12
CA TYR A 208 -28.34 17.08 -28.73
C TYR A 208 -28.76 18.56 -28.64
N ARG A 209 -28.01 19.37 -27.87
CA ARG A 209 -28.34 20.79 -27.59
C ARG A 209 -29.72 20.98 -26.97
N VAL A 210 -30.15 20.01 -26.19
CA VAL A 210 -31.43 20.02 -25.43
C VAL A 210 -31.16 19.78 -23.97
N ASP A 211 -32.01 20.35 -23.14
CA ASP A 211 -31.96 20.10 -21.69
C ASP A 211 -33.37 19.77 -21.20
N PRO A 212 -33.90 18.56 -21.52
CA PRO A 212 -35.27 18.19 -21.19
C PRO A 212 -35.53 18.18 -19.68
N LEU A 213 -34.48 18.16 -18.85
CA LEU A 213 -34.58 18.30 -17.39
C LEU A 213 -34.94 19.76 -17.00
N LYS A 214 -34.27 20.74 -17.60
CA LYS A 214 -34.52 22.16 -17.35
C LYS A 214 -35.83 22.63 -18.02
N GLU A 215 -36.15 22.07 -19.15
CA GLU A 215 -37.37 22.37 -19.88
C GLU A 215 -38.61 21.73 -19.24
N GLY A 216 -38.45 20.91 -18.18
CA GLY A 216 -39.54 20.23 -17.50
C GLY A 216 -40.19 19.09 -18.30
N HIS A 217 -39.51 18.66 -19.38
CA HIS A 217 -39.96 17.52 -20.20
C HIS A 217 -39.65 16.18 -19.55
N TRP A 218 -38.62 16.12 -18.72
CA TRP A 218 -38.22 14.95 -17.98
C TRP A 218 -38.28 15.22 -16.48
N SER A 219 -38.80 14.24 -15.73
CA SER A 219 -38.80 14.22 -14.28
C SER A 219 -37.87 13.13 -13.79
N VAL A 220 -36.84 13.51 -13.04
CA VAL A 220 -35.88 12.55 -12.51
C VAL A 220 -36.48 11.74 -11.39
N VAL A 221 -36.42 10.41 -11.53
CA VAL A 221 -36.77 9.45 -10.49
C VAL A 221 -35.51 9.04 -9.77
N PRO A 222 -35.33 9.34 -8.47
CA PRO A 222 -34.16 8.97 -7.75
C PRO A 222 -34.15 7.47 -7.44
N ALA A 223 -32.96 6.85 -7.56
CA ALA A 223 -32.67 5.50 -7.06
C ALA A 223 -31.24 5.46 -6.50
N GLY A 224 -31.04 4.77 -5.39
CA GLY A 224 -29.76 4.68 -4.71
C GLY A 224 -28.79 3.68 -5.35
N SER A 225 -29.30 2.79 -6.22
CA SER A 225 -28.52 1.78 -6.93
C SER A 225 -29.13 1.43 -8.28
N TYR A 226 -28.38 0.74 -9.13
CA TYR A 226 -28.89 0.21 -10.40
C TYR A 226 -29.96 -0.87 -10.19
N ASP A 227 -29.84 -1.68 -9.15
CA ASP A 227 -30.86 -2.69 -8.81
C ASP A 227 -32.19 -2.04 -8.43
N GLU A 228 -32.15 -1.00 -7.60
CA GLU A 228 -33.34 -0.22 -7.23
C GLU A 228 -33.97 0.47 -8.45
N ALA A 229 -33.14 1.05 -9.32
CA ALA A 229 -33.61 1.65 -10.56
C ALA A 229 -34.30 0.61 -11.47
N ALA A 230 -33.73 -0.59 -11.58
CA ALA A 230 -34.33 -1.68 -12.35
C ALA A 230 -35.66 -2.16 -11.72
N GLU A 231 -35.77 -2.24 -10.41
CA GLU A 231 -37.02 -2.56 -9.70
C GLU A 231 -38.07 -1.48 -9.89
N GLN A 232 -37.70 -0.21 -9.81
CA GLN A 232 -38.61 0.89 -10.07
C GLN A 232 -39.07 0.93 -11.53
N PHE A 233 -38.18 0.60 -12.48
CA PHE A 233 -38.50 0.46 -13.89
C PHE A 233 -39.50 -0.67 -14.14
N THR A 234 -39.26 -1.86 -13.60
CA THR A 234 -40.20 -2.98 -13.74
C THR A 234 -41.53 -2.74 -13.03
N ALA A 235 -41.55 -1.92 -11.98
CA ALA A 235 -42.78 -1.47 -11.30
C ALA A 235 -43.50 -0.35 -12.04
N GLY A 236 -43.04 0.07 -13.22
CA GLY A 236 -43.68 1.16 -14.02
C GLY A 236 -43.52 2.55 -13.43
N LYS A 237 -42.57 2.76 -12.50
CA LYS A 237 -42.28 4.07 -11.91
C LYS A 237 -41.28 4.87 -12.73
N ILE A 238 -40.54 4.23 -13.62
CA ILE A 238 -39.54 4.81 -14.54
C ILE A 238 -39.93 4.44 -15.96
N ASP A 239 -40.04 5.44 -16.81
CA ASP A 239 -40.40 5.30 -18.23
C ASP A 239 -39.15 5.14 -19.12
N LEU A 240 -38.06 5.83 -18.79
CA LEU A 240 -36.79 5.82 -19.50
C LEU A 240 -35.65 5.70 -18.50
N ALA A 241 -34.76 4.74 -18.69
CA ALA A 241 -33.62 4.53 -17.78
C ALA A 241 -32.29 4.48 -18.53
N PHE A 242 -31.32 5.15 -17.95
CA PHE A 242 -29.94 5.12 -18.40
C PHE A 242 -29.09 4.32 -17.42
N PHE A 243 -28.35 3.34 -17.92
CA PHE A 243 -27.43 2.52 -17.15
C PHE A 243 -26.08 2.53 -17.86
N PHE A 244 -25.03 2.90 -17.13
CA PHE A 244 -23.67 2.76 -17.66
C PHE A 244 -22.98 1.65 -16.87
N VAL A 245 -23.17 0.43 -17.34
CA VAL A 245 -22.81 -0.81 -16.66
C VAL A 245 -22.22 -1.81 -17.65
N ARG A 246 -21.57 -2.83 -17.15
CA ARG A 246 -21.03 -3.91 -17.96
C ARG A 246 -22.14 -4.64 -18.73
N VAL A 247 -21.81 -5.09 -19.94
CA VAL A 247 -22.68 -6.03 -20.67
C VAL A 247 -22.87 -7.29 -19.83
N GLY A 248 -24.11 -7.80 -19.72
CA GLY A 248 -24.45 -8.92 -18.82
C GLY A 248 -24.75 -8.51 -17.38
N ALA A 249 -24.88 -7.21 -17.08
CA ALA A 249 -25.26 -6.75 -15.75
C ALA A 249 -26.69 -7.16 -15.39
N LYS A 250 -26.89 -7.69 -14.18
CA LYS A 250 -28.20 -8.16 -13.67
C LYS A 250 -29.30 -7.11 -13.73
N ALA A 251 -28.96 -5.85 -13.53
CA ALA A 251 -29.91 -4.74 -13.65
C ALA A 251 -30.51 -4.67 -15.06
N ILE A 252 -29.69 -4.91 -16.11
CA ILE A 252 -30.19 -4.91 -17.51
C ILE A 252 -31.00 -6.16 -17.79
N GLU A 253 -30.62 -7.31 -17.28
CA GLU A 253 -31.41 -8.54 -17.41
C GLU A 253 -32.81 -8.39 -16.81
N LYS A 254 -32.92 -7.71 -15.63
CA LYS A 254 -34.23 -7.40 -15.01
C LYS A 254 -35.10 -6.54 -15.90
N VAL A 255 -34.58 -5.45 -16.45
CA VAL A 255 -35.34 -4.52 -17.29
C VAL A 255 -35.59 -5.04 -18.70
N ALA A 256 -34.82 -6.04 -19.16
CA ALA A 256 -34.98 -6.66 -20.49
C ALA A 256 -36.35 -7.26 -20.73
N THR A 257 -37.03 -7.71 -19.67
CA THR A 257 -38.37 -8.32 -19.76
C THR A 257 -39.49 -7.32 -20.09
N GLN A 258 -39.29 -6.04 -19.77
CA GLN A 258 -40.30 -4.99 -19.86
C GLN A 258 -39.81 -3.74 -20.58
N GLY A 259 -38.65 -3.81 -21.24
CA GLY A 259 -38.00 -2.68 -21.89
C GLY A 259 -37.68 -2.88 -23.36
N THR A 260 -37.31 -1.80 -24.00
CA THR A 260 -36.70 -1.78 -25.35
C THR A 260 -35.38 -1.02 -25.24
N LEU A 261 -34.27 -1.60 -25.68
CA LEU A 261 -32.99 -0.90 -25.80
C LEU A 261 -33.02 0.06 -26.97
N LEU A 262 -32.61 1.29 -26.70
CA LEU A 262 -32.49 2.35 -27.70
C LEU A 262 -31.05 2.51 -28.17
N SER A 263 -30.87 2.73 -29.48
CA SER A 263 -29.60 3.01 -30.10
C SER A 263 -29.24 4.50 -30.08
N LEU A 264 -27.97 4.83 -30.15
CA LEU A 264 -27.49 6.20 -30.35
C LEU A 264 -27.41 6.62 -31.83
N ARG A 265 -27.65 5.72 -32.76
CA ARG A 265 -27.63 5.91 -34.23
C ARG A 265 -27.02 7.23 -34.73
N GLY A 266 -25.90 7.17 -35.43
CA GLY A 266 -25.28 8.33 -36.09
C GLY A 266 -24.71 9.41 -35.16
N LEU A 267 -24.81 9.25 -33.83
CA LEU A 267 -24.30 10.22 -32.85
C LEU A 267 -23.02 9.74 -32.16
N VAL A 268 -22.76 8.46 -32.24
CA VAL A 268 -21.63 7.81 -31.56
C VAL A 268 -20.33 8.49 -31.96
N GLU A 269 -20.10 8.70 -33.26
CA GLU A 269 -18.90 9.32 -33.80
C GLU A 269 -18.73 10.77 -33.32
N GLY A 270 -19.81 11.55 -33.34
CA GLY A 270 -19.76 12.95 -32.90
C GLY A 270 -19.48 13.08 -31.39
N ILE A 271 -19.96 12.13 -30.60
CA ILE A 271 -19.71 12.10 -29.16
C ILE A 271 -18.27 11.67 -28.88
N THR A 272 -17.78 10.62 -29.54
CA THR A 272 -16.40 10.10 -29.35
C THR A 272 -15.34 11.09 -29.82
N MET A 273 -15.63 11.90 -30.86
CA MET A 273 -14.73 12.99 -31.25
C MET A 273 -14.55 14.05 -30.14
N ARG A 274 -15.59 14.30 -29.33
CA ARG A 274 -15.53 15.26 -28.21
C ARG A 274 -15.02 14.64 -26.93
N HIS A 275 -15.28 13.36 -26.74
CA HIS A 275 -14.95 12.58 -25.57
C HIS A 275 -14.19 11.31 -25.98
N PRO A 276 -12.89 11.40 -26.35
CA PRO A 276 -12.12 10.28 -26.93
C PRO A 276 -12.00 9.05 -26.01
N PHE A 277 -12.22 9.18 -24.72
CA PHE A 277 -12.28 8.05 -23.77
C PHE A 277 -13.58 7.23 -23.92
N LEU A 278 -14.62 7.78 -24.53
CA LEU A 278 -15.82 7.02 -24.92
C LEU A 278 -15.53 6.35 -26.26
N LYS A 279 -15.67 5.04 -26.30
CA LYS A 279 -15.45 4.22 -27.51
C LYS A 279 -16.78 3.80 -28.11
N PRO A 280 -16.91 3.77 -29.45
CA PRO A 280 -18.09 3.22 -30.09
C PRO A 280 -18.14 1.71 -29.85
N THR A 281 -19.32 1.20 -29.51
CA THR A 281 -19.54 -0.24 -29.35
C THR A 281 -20.93 -0.65 -29.82
N ILE A 282 -21.12 -1.96 -30.02
CA ILE A 282 -22.37 -2.57 -30.43
C ILE A 282 -22.77 -3.63 -29.44
N ILE A 283 -24.00 -3.54 -28.91
CA ILE A 283 -24.62 -4.64 -28.19
C ILE A 283 -25.31 -5.53 -29.22
N PRO A 284 -24.88 -6.81 -29.37
CA PRO A 284 -25.45 -7.73 -30.34
C PRO A 284 -26.91 -8.09 -30.00
N PRO A 285 -27.71 -8.52 -30.98
CA PRO A 285 -29.00 -9.13 -30.72
C PRO A 285 -28.88 -10.36 -29.82
N GLY A 286 -29.83 -10.56 -28.93
CA GLY A 286 -29.85 -11.74 -28.06
C GLY A 286 -28.82 -11.73 -26.91
N THR A 287 -28.17 -10.61 -26.64
CA THR A 287 -27.12 -10.50 -25.58
C THR A 287 -27.65 -10.85 -24.18
N TYR A 288 -28.89 -10.50 -23.84
CA TYR A 288 -29.44 -10.70 -22.50
C TYR A 288 -30.42 -11.88 -22.42
N ASN A 289 -31.17 -12.09 -23.51
CA ASN A 289 -32.00 -13.27 -23.73
C ASN A 289 -32.31 -13.39 -25.23
N GLU A 290 -32.92 -14.48 -25.68
CA GLU A 290 -33.18 -14.77 -27.08
C GLU A 290 -33.91 -13.64 -27.85
N ALA A 291 -34.66 -12.78 -27.15
CA ALA A 291 -35.44 -11.70 -27.72
C ALA A 291 -34.94 -10.30 -27.41
N PHE A 292 -33.89 -10.15 -26.59
CA PHE A 292 -33.41 -8.84 -26.13
C PHE A 292 -31.89 -8.68 -26.17
N PRO A 293 -31.41 -7.63 -26.86
CA PRO A 293 -32.17 -6.80 -27.79
C PRO A 293 -32.48 -7.56 -29.08
N ARG A 294 -33.55 -7.14 -29.77
CA ARG A 294 -33.94 -7.77 -31.06
C ARG A 294 -33.04 -7.38 -32.22
N HIS A 295 -32.40 -6.21 -32.12
CA HIS A 295 -31.52 -5.64 -33.15
C HIS A 295 -30.20 -5.21 -32.53
N LYS A 296 -29.17 -5.03 -33.35
CA LYS A 296 -27.91 -4.43 -32.91
C LYS A 296 -28.16 -3.03 -32.32
N ILE A 297 -27.56 -2.74 -31.22
CA ILE A 297 -27.66 -1.43 -30.54
C ILE A 297 -26.29 -0.76 -30.62
N GLU A 298 -26.22 0.33 -31.38
CA GLU A 298 -25.03 1.17 -31.43
C GLU A 298 -25.02 2.07 -30.20
N THR A 299 -23.95 2.04 -29.42
CA THR A 299 -23.83 2.72 -28.16
C THR A 299 -22.37 3.07 -27.82
N LEU A 300 -22.12 3.50 -26.63
CA LEU A 300 -20.81 3.92 -26.12
C LEU A 300 -20.33 3.01 -25.01
N THR A 301 -19.04 2.82 -24.96
CA THR A 301 -18.37 2.15 -23.83
C THR A 301 -17.23 2.99 -23.30
N ALA A 302 -16.87 2.80 -22.03
CA ALA A 302 -15.71 3.38 -21.38
C ALA A 302 -14.99 2.35 -20.52
N ASP A 303 -13.67 2.45 -20.46
CA ASP A 303 -12.84 1.55 -19.68
C ASP A 303 -12.98 1.80 -18.19
N ASN A 304 -13.04 0.72 -17.41
CA ASN A 304 -13.00 0.73 -15.96
C ASN A 304 -11.58 0.43 -15.50
N ILE A 305 -10.98 1.38 -14.81
CA ILE A 305 -9.59 1.33 -14.41
C ILE A 305 -9.50 1.21 -12.91
N LEU A 306 -8.67 0.28 -12.44
CA LEU A 306 -8.23 0.27 -11.05
C LEU A 306 -7.22 1.41 -10.88
N VAL A 307 -7.57 2.35 -10.01
CA VAL A 307 -6.77 3.52 -9.69
C VAL A 307 -6.31 3.49 -8.24
N VAL A 308 -5.15 4.09 -7.98
CA VAL A 308 -4.55 4.15 -6.64
C VAL A 308 -3.97 5.53 -6.37
N THR A 309 -3.71 5.79 -5.09
CA THR A 309 -2.95 6.97 -4.68
C THR A 309 -1.51 6.92 -5.24
N SER A 310 -0.98 8.08 -5.61
CA SER A 310 0.36 8.19 -6.26
C SER A 310 1.52 7.80 -5.34
N ASP A 311 1.34 7.87 -4.04
CA ASP A 311 2.31 7.55 -3.00
C ASP A 311 2.29 6.07 -2.58
N LEU A 312 1.41 5.25 -3.16
CA LEU A 312 1.40 3.81 -2.90
C LEU A 312 2.78 3.20 -3.16
N ASP A 313 3.24 2.31 -2.27
CA ASP A 313 4.54 1.64 -2.45
C ASP A 313 4.61 0.93 -3.81
N LYS A 314 5.69 1.17 -4.54
CA LYS A 314 5.92 0.61 -5.89
C LYS A 314 5.77 -0.91 -5.94
N ARG A 315 6.17 -1.62 -4.88
CA ARG A 315 6.10 -3.09 -4.81
C ARG A 315 4.67 -3.56 -4.57
N VAL A 316 3.92 -2.85 -3.73
CA VAL A 316 2.50 -3.14 -3.49
C VAL A 316 1.72 -2.98 -4.79
N ALA A 317 1.90 -1.87 -5.50
CA ALA A 317 1.29 -1.64 -6.80
C ALA A 317 1.67 -2.72 -7.83
N TYR A 318 2.95 -3.12 -7.89
CA TYR A 318 3.42 -4.22 -8.75
C TYR A 318 2.72 -5.55 -8.42
N ARG A 319 2.61 -5.87 -7.11
CA ARG A 319 1.96 -7.11 -6.67
C ARG A 319 0.47 -7.12 -6.99
N ILE A 320 -0.22 -6.00 -6.78
CA ILE A 320 -1.65 -5.88 -7.16
C ILE A 320 -1.83 -6.20 -8.64
N VAL A 321 -1.05 -5.59 -9.53
CA VAL A 321 -1.15 -5.85 -10.97
C VAL A 321 -0.81 -7.29 -11.31
N ARG A 322 0.22 -7.85 -10.68
CA ARG A 322 0.60 -9.26 -10.85
C ARG A 322 -0.52 -10.21 -10.41
N SER A 323 -1.15 -9.94 -9.26
CA SER A 323 -2.27 -10.72 -8.75
C SER A 323 -3.46 -10.68 -9.71
N ILE A 324 -3.84 -9.50 -10.19
CA ILE A 324 -4.88 -9.32 -11.21
C ILE A 324 -4.58 -10.15 -12.46
N ALA A 325 -3.36 -10.06 -12.97
CA ALA A 325 -2.97 -10.78 -14.17
C ALA A 325 -2.96 -12.30 -13.99
N SER A 326 -2.60 -12.78 -12.80
CA SER A 326 -2.59 -14.22 -12.49
C SER A 326 -4.00 -14.80 -12.34
N HIS A 327 -4.98 -14.00 -11.92
CA HIS A 327 -6.37 -14.40 -11.70
C HIS A 327 -7.35 -13.73 -12.67
N TRP A 328 -6.85 -13.33 -13.84
CA TRP A 328 -7.64 -12.55 -14.81
C TRP A 328 -8.96 -13.25 -15.19
N HIS A 329 -8.93 -14.55 -15.42
CA HIS A 329 -10.11 -15.32 -15.78
C HIS A 329 -11.12 -15.49 -14.63
N ASP A 330 -10.65 -15.48 -13.38
CA ASP A 330 -11.48 -15.62 -12.20
C ASP A 330 -12.24 -14.32 -11.88
N LEU A 331 -11.65 -13.18 -12.20
CA LEU A 331 -12.24 -11.86 -11.95
C LEU A 331 -13.41 -11.52 -12.89
N ASN A 332 -13.60 -12.28 -13.96
CA ASN A 332 -14.60 -12.00 -14.96
C ASN A 332 -15.37 -13.26 -15.42
N PRO A 333 -16.01 -14.01 -14.50
CA PRO A 333 -16.69 -15.25 -14.83
C PRO A 333 -18.02 -15.01 -15.57
N GLY A 334 -18.07 -14.64 -16.77
CA GLY A 334 -19.32 -14.42 -17.51
C GLY A 334 -19.22 -13.50 -18.68
N VAL A 335 -18.08 -12.88 -18.85
CA VAL A 335 -17.76 -12.18 -20.09
C VAL A 335 -16.84 -13.09 -20.88
N HIS A 336 -17.18 -13.38 -22.11
CA HIS A 336 -16.31 -14.06 -23.04
C HIS A 336 -15.10 -13.15 -23.32
N PHE A 337 -14.20 -13.03 -22.35
CA PHE A 337 -12.89 -12.43 -22.56
C PHE A 337 -12.08 -13.42 -23.38
N THR A 338 -12.10 -13.23 -24.68
CA THR A 338 -11.17 -13.86 -25.60
C THR A 338 -9.81 -13.20 -25.57
N GLU A 339 -9.65 -12.12 -24.80
CA GLU A 339 -8.41 -11.36 -24.73
C GLU A 339 -7.71 -11.61 -23.39
N ASP A 340 -6.47 -12.05 -23.50
CA ASP A 340 -5.52 -12.11 -22.39
C ASP A 340 -5.36 -10.72 -21.74
N PHE A 341 -5.02 -10.68 -20.46
CA PHE A 341 -4.69 -9.45 -19.76
C PHE A 341 -3.75 -8.58 -20.59
N ASN A 342 -4.30 -7.53 -21.20
CA ASN A 342 -3.58 -6.77 -22.23
C ASN A 342 -2.63 -5.75 -21.57
N LYS A 343 -1.34 -6.06 -21.64
CA LYS A 343 -0.27 -5.21 -21.13
C LYS A 343 -0.12 -3.86 -21.85
N THR A 344 -0.69 -3.72 -23.04
CA THR A 344 -0.47 -2.54 -23.89
C THR A 344 -1.58 -1.49 -23.79
N GLN A 345 -2.80 -1.86 -23.44
CA GLN A 345 -3.93 -0.93 -23.41
C GLN A 345 -3.77 0.20 -22.38
N LEU A 346 -3.24 -0.09 -21.21
CA LEU A 346 -3.06 0.95 -20.18
C LEU A 346 -1.89 1.89 -20.44
N ALA A 347 -0.90 1.48 -21.24
CA ALA A 347 0.23 2.33 -21.58
C ALA A 347 -0.16 3.55 -22.44
N ALA A 348 -1.32 3.49 -23.08
CA ALA A 348 -1.87 4.54 -23.94
C ALA A 348 -2.92 5.43 -23.23
N ASN A 349 -3.14 5.25 -21.94
CA ASN A 349 -4.15 6.00 -21.20
C ASN A 349 -3.65 7.42 -20.86
N ASP A 350 -4.24 8.42 -21.49
CA ASP A 350 -3.88 9.83 -21.31
C ASP A 350 -4.47 10.44 -20.02
N TYR A 351 -5.45 9.78 -19.38
CA TYR A 351 -6.19 10.31 -18.23
C TYR A 351 -5.55 9.94 -16.90
N TYR A 352 -5.11 8.70 -16.74
CA TYR A 352 -4.44 8.23 -15.53
C TYR A 352 -3.04 7.76 -15.86
N SER A 353 -2.03 8.55 -15.51
CA SER A 353 -0.64 8.11 -15.65
C SER A 353 -0.43 6.81 -14.88
N LEU A 354 0.28 5.84 -15.47
CA LEU A 354 0.55 4.57 -14.81
C LEU A 354 1.36 4.77 -13.51
N HIS A 355 0.99 4.01 -12.49
CA HIS A 355 1.79 3.92 -11.28
C HIS A 355 3.14 3.25 -11.62
N PRO A 356 4.28 3.72 -11.04
CA PRO A 356 5.61 3.14 -11.31
C PRO A 356 5.70 1.63 -11.07
N GLY A 357 4.90 1.08 -10.15
CA GLY A 357 4.81 -0.36 -9.90
C GLY A 357 4.10 -1.11 -11.02
N ALA A 358 3.00 -0.57 -11.53
CA ALA A 358 2.29 -1.13 -12.68
C ALA A 358 3.18 -1.08 -13.94
N LEU A 359 3.81 0.07 -14.18
CA LEU A 359 4.73 0.23 -15.32
C LEU A 359 5.88 -0.79 -15.28
N ALA A 360 6.44 -1.06 -14.12
CA ALA A 360 7.49 -2.08 -13.95
C ALA A 360 6.96 -3.48 -14.29
N TYR A 361 5.74 -3.83 -13.85
CA TYR A 361 5.12 -5.11 -14.21
C TYR A 361 4.93 -5.24 -15.72
N TYR A 362 4.35 -4.21 -16.36
CA TYR A 362 4.12 -4.22 -17.83
C TYR A 362 5.40 -4.29 -18.66
N LYS A 363 6.49 -3.71 -18.15
CA LYS A 363 7.82 -3.83 -18.77
C LYS A 363 8.53 -5.16 -18.50
N GLY A 364 7.96 -6.03 -17.68
CA GLY A 364 8.60 -7.28 -17.25
C GLY A 364 9.79 -7.07 -16.33
N GLU A 365 9.88 -5.92 -15.66
CA GLU A 365 10.94 -5.64 -14.69
C GLU A 365 10.68 -6.43 -13.41
N ASN A 366 11.70 -7.16 -12.94
CA ASN A 366 11.64 -7.76 -11.60
C ASN A 366 11.90 -6.69 -10.55
N ILE A 367 10.91 -6.40 -9.71
CA ILE A 367 11.14 -5.55 -8.54
C ILE A 367 11.64 -6.46 -7.41
N PRO A 368 12.89 -6.28 -6.94
CA PRO A 368 13.40 -7.08 -5.85
C PRO A 368 12.57 -6.84 -4.58
N LEU A 369 12.17 -7.93 -3.93
CA LEU A 369 11.39 -7.90 -2.68
C LEU A 369 12.06 -7.08 -1.57
N TRP A 370 13.38 -6.89 -1.64
CA TRP A 370 14.21 -6.22 -0.65
C TRP A 370 15.14 -5.18 -1.31
N PRO A 371 14.63 -4.06 -1.83
CA PRO A 371 15.48 -3.07 -2.53
C PRO A 371 16.53 -2.43 -1.62
N TRP A 372 16.28 -2.35 -0.30
CA TRP A 372 17.24 -1.89 0.67
C TRP A 372 18.37 -2.91 0.90
N PHE A 373 18.06 -4.22 0.82
CA PHE A 373 19.08 -5.27 0.90
C PHE A 373 20.07 -5.15 -0.26
N ASN A 374 19.59 -4.95 -1.48
CA ASN A 374 20.46 -4.71 -2.63
C ASN A 374 21.28 -3.41 -2.48
N LYS A 375 20.67 -2.33 -1.93
CA LYS A 375 21.42 -1.10 -1.64
C LYS A 375 22.48 -1.32 -0.56
N ILE A 376 22.13 -1.99 0.52
CA ILE A 376 23.07 -2.35 1.59
C ILE A 376 24.10 -3.34 1.06
N TRP A 377 23.70 -4.39 0.35
CA TRP A 377 24.61 -5.36 -0.24
C TRP A 377 25.59 -4.70 -1.21
N ASN A 378 25.10 -3.87 -2.13
CA ASN A 378 25.94 -3.11 -3.05
C ASN A 378 26.87 -2.12 -2.32
N PHE A 379 26.40 -1.51 -1.23
CA PHE A 379 27.24 -0.68 -0.36
C PHE A 379 28.35 -1.52 0.30
N PHE A 380 28.01 -2.68 0.86
CA PHE A 380 29.01 -3.60 1.43
C PHE A 380 30.00 -4.11 0.38
N VAL A 381 29.51 -4.51 -0.79
CA VAL A 381 30.37 -4.97 -1.89
C VAL A 381 31.27 -3.85 -2.40
N LYS A 382 30.72 -2.64 -2.59
CA LYS A 382 31.48 -1.47 -3.05
C LYS A 382 32.53 -1.00 -2.05
N HIS A 383 32.27 -1.18 -0.75
CA HIS A 383 33.16 -0.75 0.33
C HIS A 383 33.78 -1.94 1.08
N ARG A 384 33.87 -3.09 0.43
CA ARG A 384 34.41 -4.34 1.01
C ARG A 384 35.78 -4.12 1.67
N ASP A 385 36.64 -3.36 1.01
CA ASP A 385 38.03 -3.12 1.51
C ASP A 385 38.02 -2.26 2.79
N VAL A 386 37.06 -1.32 2.91
CA VAL A 386 36.88 -0.53 4.13
C VAL A 386 36.38 -1.40 5.27
N PHE A 387 35.42 -2.30 5.02
CA PHE A 387 34.87 -3.20 6.04
C PHE A 387 35.90 -4.24 6.49
N THR A 388 36.69 -4.80 5.57
CA THR A 388 37.79 -5.70 5.94
C THR A 388 38.86 -4.98 6.74
N SER A 389 39.18 -3.74 6.44
CA SER A 389 40.11 -2.91 7.21
C SER A 389 39.55 -2.59 8.60
N VAL A 390 38.28 -2.22 8.73
CA VAL A 390 37.61 -1.92 10.02
C VAL A 390 37.54 -3.18 10.89
N THR A 391 37.13 -4.31 10.34
CA THR A 391 37.10 -5.59 11.09
C THR A 391 38.47 -6.06 11.51
N SER A 392 39.50 -5.83 10.70
CA SER A 392 40.86 -6.10 11.04
C SER A 392 41.38 -5.21 12.20
N VAL A 393 41.06 -3.91 12.16
CA VAL A 393 41.39 -2.97 13.24
C VAL A 393 40.66 -3.33 14.54
N ILE A 394 39.38 -3.69 14.48
CA ILE A 394 38.61 -4.15 15.65
C ILE A 394 39.20 -5.48 16.20
N GLY A 395 39.59 -6.40 15.32
CA GLY A 395 40.25 -7.65 15.70
C GLY A 395 41.59 -7.40 16.38
N ILE A 396 42.42 -6.50 15.85
CA ILE A 396 43.71 -6.10 16.44
C ILE A 396 43.47 -5.38 17.78
N MET A 397 42.51 -4.44 17.87
CA MET A 397 42.16 -3.80 19.13
C MET A 397 41.64 -4.79 20.17
N GLY A 398 40.80 -5.75 19.76
CA GLY A 398 40.26 -6.81 20.64
C GLY A 398 41.36 -7.71 21.16
N SER A 399 42.31 -8.11 20.32
CA SER A 399 43.47 -8.97 20.72
C SER A 399 44.50 -8.20 21.53
N GLY A 400 44.68 -6.91 21.32
CA GLY A 400 45.60 -6.05 22.07
C GLY A 400 45.09 -5.64 23.46
N TRP A 401 43.80 -5.72 23.71
CA TRP A 401 43.19 -5.28 24.97
C TRP A 401 43.69 -6.03 26.23
N PRO A 402 43.89 -7.35 26.24
CA PRO A 402 44.48 -8.05 27.36
C PRO A 402 45.90 -7.56 27.67
N PHE A 403 46.65 -7.17 26.63
CA PHE A 403 48.01 -6.65 26.79
C PHE A 403 48.03 -5.27 27.44
N VAL A 404 47.13 -4.37 27.02
CA VAL A 404 46.96 -3.04 27.59
C VAL A 404 46.47 -3.14 29.05
N TYR A 405 45.54 -4.02 29.32
CA TYR A 405 45.07 -4.29 30.70
C TYR A 405 46.18 -4.77 31.63
N ARG A 406 46.99 -5.75 31.18
CA ARG A 406 48.14 -6.27 31.93
C ARG A 406 49.23 -5.21 32.15
N TRP A 407 49.42 -4.32 31.17
CA TRP A 407 50.36 -3.20 31.30
C TRP A 407 49.93 -2.19 32.38
N PHE A 408 48.64 -1.82 32.41
CA PHE A 408 48.09 -0.95 33.44
C PHE A 408 48.12 -1.61 34.82
N ALA A 409 47.82 -2.88 34.94
CA ALA A 409 47.92 -3.63 36.19
C ALA A 409 49.34 -3.64 36.74
N ARG A 410 50.33 -3.97 35.89
CA ARG A 410 51.76 -3.95 36.27
C ARG A 410 52.25 -2.55 36.65
N ARG A 411 51.75 -1.51 36.05
CA ARG A 411 52.05 -0.12 36.39
C ARG A 411 51.52 0.26 37.77
N ARG A 412 50.34 -0.21 38.12
CA ARG A 412 49.75 -0.01 39.47
C ARG A 412 50.50 -0.77 40.54
N VAL A 413 50.87 -2.01 40.30
CA VAL A 413 51.72 -2.82 41.21
C VAL A 413 53.03 -2.09 41.46
N ARG A 414 53.73 -1.61 40.43
CA ARG A 414 54.96 -0.84 40.57
C ARG A 414 54.82 0.45 41.40
N ASN A 415 53.69 1.12 41.24
CA ASN A 415 53.44 2.35 42.02
C ASN A 415 53.17 2.03 43.50
N LEU A 416 52.53 0.90 43.80
CA LEU A 416 52.35 0.45 45.19
C LEU A 416 53.67 0.04 45.80
N LEU A 417 54.50 -0.71 45.07
CA LEU A 417 55.86 -1.07 45.54
C LEU A 417 56.71 0.15 45.80
N ARG A 418 56.65 1.21 44.96
CA ARG A 418 57.34 2.48 45.20
C ARG A 418 56.84 3.22 46.45
N GLN A 419 55.53 3.19 46.69
CA GLN A 419 54.94 3.77 47.91
C GLN A 419 55.38 3.00 49.15
N ALA A 420 55.33 1.65 49.06
CA ALA A 420 55.83 0.78 50.14
C ALA A 420 57.32 1.01 50.43
N SER A 421 58.20 1.13 49.40
CA SER A 421 59.61 1.39 49.60
C SER A 421 59.88 2.78 50.20
N ARG A 422 59.11 3.80 49.86
CA ARG A 422 59.25 5.17 50.47
C ARG A 422 58.84 5.15 51.93
N ILE A 423 57.79 4.42 52.32
CA ILE A 423 57.37 4.29 53.68
C ILE A 423 58.42 3.49 54.46
N ALA A 424 59.06 2.50 53.85
CA ALA A 424 60.13 1.72 54.47
C ALA A 424 61.43 2.50 54.73
N THR A 425 61.69 3.54 53.92
CA THR A 425 62.93 4.35 54.06
C THR A 425 62.80 5.54 54.99
N SER A 426 61.59 6.00 55.36
CA SER A 426 61.43 7.20 56.15
C SER A 426 61.36 6.97 57.69
N ASP A 427 60.86 5.83 58.21
CA ASP A 427 60.72 5.64 59.66
C ASP A 427 60.77 4.18 60.14
N GLY A 428 61.28 3.26 59.39
CA GLY A 428 61.06 1.86 59.68
C GLY A 428 59.63 1.44 59.47
N LEU A 429 59.38 0.27 58.90
CA LEU A 429 58.03 -0.22 58.63
C LEU A 429 57.33 -0.58 59.96
N ASP A 430 56.66 0.40 60.55
CA ASP A 430 55.76 0.16 61.69
C ASP A 430 54.60 -0.77 61.24
N GLU A 431 54.14 -1.56 62.18
CA GLU A 431 53.04 -2.53 61.96
C GLU A 431 51.79 -1.90 61.32
N LYS A 432 51.57 -0.60 61.63
CA LYS A 432 50.53 0.23 61.01
C LYS A 432 50.72 0.41 59.50
N ALA A 433 51.94 0.62 59.03
CA ALA A 433 52.26 0.82 57.64
C ALA A 433 52.06 -0.51 56.83
N ARG A 434 52.37 -1.65 57.42
CA ARG A 434 52.08 -2.99 56.88
C ARG A 434 50.58 -3.21 56.64
N VAL A 435 49.79 -2.94 57.70
CA VAL A 435 48.35 -3.09 57.64
C VAL A 435 47.76 -2.20 56.55
N THR A 436 48.27 -0.94 56.45
CA THR A 436 47.81 0.01 55.43
C THR A 436 48.13 -0.47 54.01
N ILE A 437 49.35 -0.96 53.73
CA ILE A 437 49.74 -1.48 52.42
C ILE A 437 48.90 -2.72 52.08
N ARG A 438 48.70 -3.61 53.05
CA ARG A 438 47.90 -4.82 52.86
C ARG A 438 46.43 -4.52 52.58
N ILE A 439 45.85 -3.58 53.33
CA ILE A 439 44.48 -3.13 53.09
C ILE A 439 44.34 -2.53 51.68
N LYS A 440 45.27 -1.67 51.29
CA LYS A 440 45.26 -1.05 49.93
C LYS A 440 45.48 -2.07 48.82
N ALA A 441 46.33 -3.05 49.00
CA ALA A 441 46.51 -4.15 48.05
C ALA A 441 45.26 -5.03 47.97
N THR A 442 44.61 -5.35 49.11
CA THR A 442 43.37 -6.11 49.17
C THR A 442 42.23 -5.36 48.50
N GLN A 443 42.14 -4.05 48.70
CA GLN A 443 41.14 -3.19 48.07
C GLN A 443 41.33 -3.18 46.54
N LEU A 444 42.56 -3.01 46.04
CA LEU A 444 42.85 -3.02 44.62
C LEU A 444 42.63 -4.39 43.93
N LEU A 445 42.84 -5.47 44.68
CA LEU A 445 42.49 -6.83 44.24
C LEU A 445 40.98 -7.03 44.17
N ALA A 446 40.25 -6.54 45.19
CA ALA A 446 38.80 -6.63 45.23
C ALA A 446 38.15 -5.78 44.12
N GLU A 447 38.73 -4.63 43.81
CA GLU A 447 38.31 -3.77 42.69
C GLU A 447 38.75 -4.30 41.29
N GLY A 448 39.39 -5.44 41.21
CA GLY A 448 39.92 -6.04 39.98
C GLY A 448 41.00 -5.18 39.30
N LYS A 449 41.63 -4.26 40.03
CA LYS A 449 42.66 -3.34 39.50
C LYS A 449 44.06 -3.94 39.50
N ILE A 450 44.28 -4.97 40.27
CA ILE A 450 45.49 -5.85 40.24
C ILE A 450 45.03 -7.31 40.25
N ASP A 451 45.83 -8.19 39.68
CA ASP A 451 45.62 -9.63 39.72
C ASP A 451 46.16 -10.26 40.99
N HIS A 452 45.91 -11.55 41.19
CA HIS A 452 46.36 -12.28 42.37
C HIS A 452 47.90 -12.33 42.47
N ASP A 453 48.59 -12.43 41.35
CA ASP A 453 50.04 -12.42 41.28
C ASP A 453 50.61 -11.05 41.74
N GLY A 454 49.98 -9.93 41.27
CA GLY A 454 50.32 -8.59 41.70
C GLY A 454 50.06 -8.35 43.18
N TYR A 455 49.01 -8.92 43.76
CA TYR A 455 48.75 -8.88 45.19
C TYR A 455 49.80 -9.65 46.01
N GLU A 456 50.17 -10.85 45.54
CA GLU A 456 51.16 -11.67 46.18
C GLU A 456 52.54 -11.02 46.21
N VAL A 457 52.96 -10.40 45.10
CA VAL A 457 54.18 -9.62 44.98
C VAL A 457 54.20 -8.47 46.00
N VAL A 458 53.12 -7.67 46.12
CA VAL A 458 53.07 -6.55 47.05
C VAL A 458 53.11 -7.00 48.49
N THR A 459 52.37 -8.08 48.83
CA THR A 459 52.34 -8.59 50.22
C THR A 459 53.61 -9.31 50.64
N THR A 460 54.27 -10.02 49.71
CA THR A 460 55.57 -10.63 49.94
C THR A 460 56.65 -9.57 50.11
N PHE A 461 56.72 -8.55 49.27
CA PHE A 461 57.63 -7.42 49.43
C PHE A 461 57.45 -6.73 50.78
N ALA A 462 56.18 -6.46 51.19
CA ALA A 462 55.91 -5.88 52.51
C ALA A 462 56.34 -6.77 53.69
N ARG A 463 56.35 -8.08 53.50
CA ARG A 463 56.79 -9.07 54.48
C ARG A 463 58.34 -9.16 54.57
N GLU A 464 58.98 -9.18 53.38
CA GLU A 464 60.44 -9.29 53.28
C GLU A 464 61.17 -8.02 53.72
N CYS A 465 60.61 -6.85 53.44
CA CYS A 465 61.16 -5.58 53.93
C CYS A 465 61.24 -5.51 55.46
N LEU A 466 60.45 -6.28 56.15
CA LEU A 466 60.41 -6.31 57.61
C LEU A 466 61.27 -7.41 58.22
N ALA A 467 61.39 -8.54 57.56
CA ALA A 467 62.32 -9.58 58.01
C ALA A 467 63.80 -9.08 57.94
N LYS A 468 64.08 -8.09 57.07
CA LYS A 468 65.41 -7.50 56.92
C LYS A 468 65.70 -6.32 57.80
N GLN A 469 64.71 -5.81 58.58
CA GLN A 469 64.90 -4.76 59.59
C GLN A 469 65.70 -5.21 60.80
N GLU A 470 65.81 -6.56 61.03
CA GLU A 470 66.70 -7.17 62.00
C GLU A 470 68.16 -7.30 61.48
N SER A 471 68.38 -7.02 60.14
CA SER A 471 69.72 -7.03 59.51
C SER A 471 69.82 -5.86 58.56
N SER A 472 70.08 -4.69 59.06
CA SER A 472 70.44 -3.37 58.45
C SER A 472 70.61 -3.21 56.94
N ALA A 473 69.72 -3.69 56.07
CA ALA A 473 69.61 -3.22 54.68
C ALA A 473 68.36 -3.78 53.96
N CYS A 474 67.38 -2.92 53.71
CA CYS A 474 66.36 -3.14 52.71
C CYS A 474 66.91 -2.79 51.32
N PRO A 475 66.87 -3.63 50.23
CA PRO A 475 67.42 -3.38 48.93
C PRO A 475 66.66 -2.26 48.15
#